data_60d0e1514eea2ec1e11792a1d7d03122
#
_entry.id   60d0e1514eea2ec1e11792a1d7d03122
#
_cell.length_a   1.000
_cell.length_b   1.000
_cell.length_c   1.000
_cell.angle_alpha   90.00
_cell.angle_beta   90.00
_cell.angle_gamma   90.00
#
_symmetry.space_group_name_H-M   'P 1'
#
loop_
_entity.id
_entity.type
_entity.pdbx_description
1 polymer ?
#
loop_
_entity_poly.entity_id
_entity_poly.type
_entity_poly.pdbx_seq_one_letter_code
_entity_poly.pdbx_strand_id
1 'polypeptide(L)'
;MAIPLITVLSRHCNFSNISVGKDRPKWFDRKKCLQNLIDTKSGEVDLNVKILFDGVQKTDHYVNDFDIPIININGGTGAKSYLRSIEYAKLLKSKYVYFVEDDYLHRQNWDKILLEGLKEFDYVTLYDHPDKYGDDYKNYKSNVRLTKSIFWKEVPSTTDTFACSIKTLKEDFDIHYDFSNRGHQGSLDHLRFLSLKDKGKHLYSSLPGWSTTVLSNYQSPLYDWKSLVDR
;
A
#
# COMPACT_ATOMS: atom_id res chain seq x y z
N MET A 1 1.02 -25.34 8.20
CA MET A 1 0.71 -24.48 7.03
C MET A 1 2.02 -24.05 6.39
N ALA A 2 2.12 -24.05 5.08
CA ALA A 2 3.27 -23.51 4.37
C ALA A 2 3.43 -21.99 4.67
N ILE A 3 4.66 -21.48 4.62
CA ILE A 3 4.93 -20.05 4.84
C ILE A 3 4.64 -19.33 3.51
N PRO A 4 3.69 -18.40 3.45
CA PRO A 4 3.37 -17.70 2.21
C PRO A 4 4.57 -16.85 1.73
N LEU A 5 4.70 -16.68 0.42
CA LEU A 5 5.76 -15.85 -0.17
C LEU A 5 5.53 -14.36 0.14
N ILE A 6 4.27 -13.89 0.01
CA ILE A 6 3.86 -12.52 0.30
C ILE A 6 2.75 -12.53 1.36
N THR A 7 2.87 -11.70 2.40
CA THR A 7 1.74 -11.35 3.26
C THR A 7 1.24 -9.96 2.89
N VAL A 8 -0.05 -9.87 2.57
CA VAL A 8 -0.75 -8.60 2.34
C VAL A 8 -1.39 -8.16 3.65
N LEU A 9 -1.10 -6.96 4.08
CA LEU A 9 -1.65 -6.33 5.27
C LEU A 9 -2.57 -5.18 4.84
N SER A 10 -3.87 -5.44 4.78
CA SER A 10 -4.89 -4.45 4.44
C SER A 10 -5.37 -3.75 5.70
N ARG A 11 -5.16 -2.43 5.77
CA ARG A 11 -5.44 -1.62 6.96
C ARG A 11 -6.81 -0.99 6.91
N HIS A 12 -7.63 -1.26 7.94
CA HIS A 12 -9.02 -0.80 8.05
C HIS A 12 -9.30 -0.18 9.42
N CYS A 13 -10.37 0.62 9.52
CA CYS A 13 -10.88 1.18 10.78
C CYS A 13 -12.36 1.52 10.66
N ASN A 14 -13.06 1.68 11.79
CA ASN A 14 -14.46 2.13 11.77
C ASN A 14 -14.59 3.58 11.27
N PHE A 15 -13.62 4.43 11.58
CA PHE A 15 -13.70 5.86 11.28
C PHE A 15 -12.29 6.47 11.21
N SER A 16 -12.08 7.38 10.26
CA SER A 16 -10.85 8.13 10.10
C SER A 16 -11.15 9.62 9.86
N ASN A 17 -10.72 10.48 10.77
CA ASN A 17 -10.84 11.93 10.62
C ASN A 17 -10.16 12.44 9.33
N ILE A 18 -9.02 11.86 8.95
CA ILE A 18 -8.30 12.21 7.72
C ILE A 18 -9.11 11.84 6.47
N SER A 19 -9.91 10.79 6.56
CA SER A 19 -10.67 10.28 5.41
C SER A 19 -11.97 11.05 5.15
N VAL A 20 -12.53 11.73 6.16
CA VAL A 20 -13.83 12.43 6.06
C VAL A 20 -13.81 13.58 5.06
N GLY A 21 -12.69 14.31 4.96
CA GLY A 21 -12.54 15.46 4.06
C GLY A 21 -12.00 15.11 2.66
N LYS A 22 -11.78 13.82 2.37
CA LYS A 22 -11.25 13.40 1.07
C LYS A 22 -12.31 13.47 -0.02
N ASP A 23 -11.99 14.12 -1.14
CA ASP A 23 -12.85 14.13 -2.33
C ASP A 23 -12.86 12.74 -2.99
N ARG A 24 -14.03 12.09 -2.96
CA ARG A 24 -14.20 10.73 -3.46
C ARG A 24 -15.27 10.68 -4.56
N PRO A 25 -15.06 9.89 -5.61
CA PRO A 25 -16.08 9.70 -6.61
C PRO A 25 -17.32 9.01 -6.01
N LYS A 26 -18.51 9.30 -6.55
CA LYS A 26 -19.79 8.75 -6.04
C LYS A 26 -19.86 7.22 -6.01
N TRP A 27 -19.07 6.54 -6.80
CA TRP A 27 -19.00 5.07 -6.88
C TRP A 27 -18.01 4.46 -5.87
N PHE A 28 -17.34 5.27 -5.06
CA PHE A 28 -16.41 4.79 -4.04
C PHE A 28 -17.11 3.93 -2.99
N ASP A 29 -16.53 2.75 -2.71
CA ASP A 29 -16.99 1.81 -1.70
C ASP A 29 -15.80 1.00 -1.17
N ARG A 30 -15.52 1.08 0.14
CA ARG A 30 -14.43 0.35 0.78
C ARG A 30 -14.59 -1.16 0.72
N LYS A 31 -15.82 -1.66 0.83
CA LYS A 31 -16.11 -3.08 0.69
C LYS A 31 -15.72 -3.58 -0.71
N LYS A 32 -16.06 -2.80 -1.75
CA LYS A 32 -15.67 -3.09 -3.13
C LYS A 32 -14.15 -3.01 -3.33
N CYS A 33 -13.45 -2.10 -2.64
CA CYS A 33 -11.98 -2.05 -2.67
C CYS A 33 -11.35 -3.34 -2.10
N LEU A 34 -11.82 -3.81 -0.95
CA LEU A 34 -11.35 -5.06 -0.36
C LEU A 34 -11.70 -6.27 -1.24
N GLN A 35 -12.92 -6.33 -1.79
CA GLN A 35 -13.33 -7.38 -2.72
C GLN A 35 -12.44 -7.40 -3.96
N ASN A 36 -12.19 -6.23 -4.55
CA ASN A 36 -11.30 -6.10 -5.71
C ASN A 36 -9.89 -6.59 -5.42
N LEU A 37 -9.30 -6.24 -4.27
CA LEU A 37 -7.97 -6.73 -3.87
C LEU A 37 -7.90 -8.27 -3.89
N ILE A 38 -8.99 -8.94 -3.51
CA ILE A 38 -9.07 -10.40 -3.45
C ILE A 38 -9.30 -11.00 -4.84
N ASP A 39 -10.24 -10.44 -5.60
CA ASP A 39 -10.71 -11.02 -6.86
C ASP A 39 -9.74 -10.82 -8.02
N THR A 40 -8.90 -9.80 -7.95
CA THR A 40 -7.95 -9.46 -9.02
C THR A 40 -6.56 -10.08 -8.89
N LYS A 41 -6.32 -10.85 -7.82
CA LYS A 41 -5.08 -11.65 -7.69
C LYS A 41 -5.05 -12.76 -8.75
N SER A 42 -3.85 -13.13 -9.20
CA SER A 42 -3.68 -14.16 -10.25
C SER A 42 -3.99 -15.58 -9.79
N GLY A 43 -3.85 -15.85 -8.49
CA GLY A 43 -3.86 -17.21 -7.94
C GLY A 43 -2.56 -18.00 -8.16
N GLU A 44 -1.57 -17.44 -8.85
CA GLU A 44 -0.27 -18.08 -9.13
C GLU A 44 0.81 -17.73 -8.10
N VAL A 45 0.65 -16.62 -7.37
CA VAL A 45 1.57 -16.18 -6.32
C VAL A 45 1.06 -16.69 -4.98
N ASP A 46 1.92 -17.37 -4.23
CA ASP A 46 1.59 -17.80 -2.86
C ASP A 46 1.54 -16.57 -1.94
N LEU A 47 0.33 -16.11 -1.67
CA LEU A 47 0.07 -14.94 -0.84
C LEU A 47 -1.03 -15.20 0.19
N ASN A 48 -0.89 -14.52 1.33
CA ASN A 48 -1.87 -14.53 2.42
C ASN A 48 -2.32 -13.09 2.71
N VAL A 49 -3.62 -12.86 2.64
CA VAL A 49 -4.23 -11.57 2.99
C VAL A 49 -4.63 -11.58 4.45
N LYS A 50 -4.33 -10.50 5.17
CA LYS A 50 -4.76 -10.24 6.54
C LYS A 50 -5.31 -8.83 6.64
N ILE A 51 -6.37 -8.68 7.42
CA ILE A 51 -6.91 -7.36 7.77
C ILE A 51 -6.24 -6.90 9.06
N LEU A 52 -5.62 -5.71 9.03
CA LEU A 52 -5.19 -5.00 10.22
C LEU A 52 -6.27 -3.97 10.56
N PHE A 53 -7.01 -4.22 11.63
CA PHE A 53 -8.12 -3.37 12.03
C PHE A 53 -7.70 -2.44 13.18
N ASP A 54 -7.75 -1.14 12.95
CA ASP A 54 -7.39 -0.14 13.99
C ASP A 54 -8.58 0.08 14.93
N GLY A 55 -8.44 -0.41 16.16
CA GLY A 55 -9.48 -0.44 17.18
C GLY A 55 -10.26 -1.75 17.22
N VAL A 56 -11.49 -1.69 17.70
CA VAL A 56 -12.42 -2.83 17.76
C VAL A 56 -13.47 -2.66 16.66
N GLN A 57 -13.54 -3.63 15.75
CA GLN A 57 -14.52 -3.58 14.67
C GLN A 57 -15.95 -3.71 15.21
N LYS A 58 -16.87 -2.94 14.63
CA LYS A 58 -18.30 -3.09 14.87
C LYS A 58 -18.81 -4.39 14.27
N THR A 59 -19.85 -4.96 14.85
CA THR A 59 -20.45 -6.24 14.39
C THR A 59 -20.99 -6.15 12.96
N ASP A 60 -21.45 -4.96 12.53
CA ASP A 60 -21.98 -4.68 11.20
C ASP A 60 -20.93 -4.12 10.23
N HIS A 61 -19.64 -4.11 10.61
CA HIS A 61 -18.58 -3.62 9.73
C HIS A 61 -18.34 -4.58 8.57
N TYR A 62 -18.22 -4.06 7.35
CA TYR A 62 -18.09 -4.84 6.11
C TYR A 62 -16.93 -5.84 6.09
N VAL A 63 -15.86 -5.64 6.87
CA VAL A 63 -14.75 -6.59 6.94
C VAL A 63 -15.16 -7.95 7.48
N ASN A 64 -16.28 -8.00 8.24
CA ASN A 64 -16.82 -9.25 8.79
C ASN A 64 -17.49 -10.15 7.72
N ASP A 65 -17.75 -9.59 6.53
CA ASP A 65 -18.33 -10.35 5.41
C ASP A 65 -17.28 -11.19 4.65
N PHE A 66 -16.00 -11.07 5.03
CA PHE A 66 -14.89 -11.76 4.38
C PHE A 66 -14.27 -12.82 5.28
N ASP A 67 -14.00 -13.98 4.69
CA ASP A 67 -13.25 -15.05 5.38
C ASP A 67 -11.73 -14.76 5.34
N ILE A 68 -11.34 -13.66 6.01
CA ILE A 68 -9.95 -13.18 6.11
C ILE A 68 -9.60 -12.97 7.56
N PRO A 69 -8.44 -13.46 8.05
CA PRO A 69 -8.00 -13.20 9.42
C PRO A 69 -7.92 -11.71 9.76
N ILE A 70 -8.60 -11.29 10.82
CA ILE A 70 -8.60 -9.93 11.33
C ILE A 70 -7.68 -9.84 12.54
N ILE A 71 -6.72 -8.95 12.51
CA ILE A 71 -5.79 -8.63 13.58
C ILE A 71 -6.10 -7.23 14.09
N ASN A 72 -6.55 -7.10 15.33
CA ASN A 72 -6.79 -5.81 15.94
C ASN A 72 -5.47 -5.15 16.31
N ILE A 73 -5.30 -3.90 15.83
CA ILE A 73 -4.20 -3.02 16.21
C ILE A 73 -4.78 -1.78 16.91
N ASN A 74 -4.05 -1.18 17.81
CA ASN A 74 -4.50 -0.02 18.58
C ASN A 74 -3.59 1.17 18.27
N GLY A 75 -3.77 1.76 17.09
CA GLY A 75 -3.04 2.96 16.67
C GLY A 75 -3.75 4.24 17.10
N GLY A 76 -5.01 4.38 16.75
CA GLY A 76 -5.87 5.54 17.03
C GLY A 76 -5.57 6.77 16.16
N THR A 77 -4.44 6.80 15.46
CA THR A 77 -4.11 7.80 14.42
C THR A 77 -3.48 7.12 13.21
N GLY A 78 -3.49 7.76 12.06
CA GLY A 78 -2.89 7.20 10.83
C GLY A 78 -1.42 6.82 11.04
N ALA A 79 -0.62 7.71 11.65
CA ALA A 79 0.80 7.45 11.91
C ALA A 79 1.03 6.28 12.87
N LYS A 80 0.27 6.20 13.97
CA LYS A 80 0.40 5.10 14.92
C LYS A 80 -0.16 3.79 14.37
N SER A 81 -1.26 3.84 13.62
CA SER A 81 -1.82 2.68 12.92
C SER A 81 -0.80 2.11 11.93
N TYR A 82 -0.14 2.98 11.16
CA TYR A 82 0.98 2.60 10.30
C TYR A 82 2.11 1.94 11.10
N LEU A 83 2.55 2.55 12.20
CA LEU A 83 3.61 1.99 13.05
C LEU A 83 3.25 0.59 13.58
N ARG A 84 2.00 0.39 14.07
CA ARG A 84 1.53 -0.93 14.51
C ARG A 84 1.55 -1.96 13.37
N SER A 85 1.27 -1.51 12.15
CA SER A 85 1.34 -2.39 10.97
C SER A 85 2.79 -2.83 10.68
N ILE A 86 3.76 -1.92 10.78
CA ILE A 86 5.18 -2.22 10.63
C ILE A 86 5.69 -3.15 11.74
N GLU A 87 5.32 -2.88 13.00
CA GLU A 87 5.67 -3.74 14.14
C GLU A 87 5.13 -5.17 13.95
N TYR A 88 3.88 -5.31 13.52
CA TYR A 88 3.29 -6.60 13.21
C TYR A 88 4.01 -7.30 12.06
N ALA A 89 4.32 -6.56 10.99
CA ALA A 89 5.00 -7.10 9.82
C ALA A 89 6.39 -7.68 10.15
N LYS A 90 7.13 -7.10 11.10
CA LYS A 90 8.43 -7.64 11.55
C LYS A 90 8.35 -9.06 12.11
N LEU A 91 7.18 -9.48 12.59
CA LEU A 91 6.95 -10.82 13.16
C LEU A 91 6.56 -11.86 12.11
N LEU A 92 6.29 -11.43 10.87
CA LEU A 92 5.90 -12.31 9.78
C LEU A 92 7.07 -13.22 9.37
N LYS A 93 6.71 -14.41 8.90
CA LYS A 93 7.66 -15.39 8.34
C LYS A 93 7.72 -15.36 6.82
N SER A 94 6.78 -14.69 6.16
CA SER A 94 6.80 -14.49 4.70
C SER A 94 8.06 -13.77 4.25
N LYS A 95 8.45 -13.96 3.00
CA LYS A 95 9.62 -13.27 2.43
C LYS A 95 9.35 -11.79 2.23
N TYR A 96 8.12 -11.45 1.79
CA TYR A 96 7.68 -10.11 1.46
C TYR A 96 6.43 -9.70 2.22
N VAL A 97 6.23 -8.40 2.38
CA VAL A 97 5.01 -7.78 2.90
C VAL A 97 4.51 -6.71 1.93
N TYR A 98 3.21 -6.63 1.75
CA TYR A 98 2.52 -5.55 1.02
C TYR A 98 1.55 -4.85 1.96
N PHE A 99 1.75 -3.56 2.23
CA PHE A 99 0.87 -2.70 3.00
C PHE A 99 -0.12 -2.02 2.05
N VAL A 100 -1.42 -2.10 2.37
CA VAL A 100 -2.50 -1.55 1.56
C VAL A 100 -3.49 -0.82 2.46
N GLU A 101 -3.90 0.38 2.07
CA GLU A 101 -5.01 1.09 2.71
C GLU A 101 -6.38 0.62 2.17
N ASP A 102 -7.46 0.90 2.92
CA ASP A 102 -8.83 0.42 2.64
C ASP A 102 -9.52 1.07 1.43
N ASP A 103 -8.83 1.99 0.76
CA ASP A 103 -9.36 2.79 -0.35
C ASP A 103 -8.62 2.57 -1.68
N TYR A 104 -7.97 1.41 -1.84
CA TYR A 104 -7.22 1.08 -3.05
C TYR A 104 -7.94 0.05 -3.94
N LEU A 105 -7.86 0.29 -5.25
CA LEU A 105 -8.21 -0.68 -6.30
C LEU A 105 -6.95 -1.21 -6.97
N HIS A 106 -7.04 -2.46 -7.46
CA HIS A 106 -5.96 -3.18 -8.10
C HIS A 106 -6.42 -3.72 -9.46
N ARG A 107 -5.54 -3.66 -10.46
CA ARG A 107 -5.77 -4.31 -11.77
C ARG A 107 -5.56 -5.81 -11.65
N GLN A 108 -6.12 -6.55 -12.60
CA GLN A 108 -5.96 -8.01 -12.68
C GLN A 108 -4.48 -8.43 -12.66
N ASN A 109 -4.16 -9.48 -11.90
CA ASN A 109 -2.81 -10.03 -11.73
C ASN A 109 -1.80 -9.07 -11.06
N TRP A 110 -2.27 -8.19 -10.20
CA TRP A 110 -1.43 -7.24 -9.47
C TRP A 110 -0.32 -7.92 -8.65
N ASP A 111 -0.59 -9.09 -8.12
CA ASP A 111 0.34 -9.88 -7.32
C ASP A 111 1.56 -10.35 -8.12
N LYS A 112 1.40 -10.67 -9.40
CA LYS A 112 2.51 -11.03 -10.30
C LYS A 112 3.41 -9.83 -10.56
N ILE A 113 2.81 -8.67 -10.84
CA ILE A 113 3.54 -7.42 -11.06
C ILE A 113 4.27 -7.00 -9.77
N LEU A 114 3.59 -7.08 -8.62
CA LEU A 114 4.20 -6.77 -7.33
C LEU A 114 5.42 -7.65 -7.06
N LEU A 115 5.29 -8.96 -7.29
CA LEU A 115 6.40 -9.91 -7.09
C LEU A 115 7.57 -9.63 -8.06
N GLU A 116 7.27 -9.21 -9.28
CA GLU A 116 8.29 -8.83 -10.26
C GLU A 116 9.14 -7.65 -9.74
N GLY A 117 8.50 -6.58 -9.26
CA GLY A 117 9.20 -5.45 -8.65
C GLY A 117 9.96 -5.80 -7.37
N LEU A 118 9.37 -6.63 -6.51
CA LEU A 118 9.99 -7.07 -5.24
C LEU A 118 11.27 -7.92 -5.42
N LYS A 119 11.51 -8.49 -6.59
CA LYS A 119 12.73 -9.21 -6.91
C LYS A 119 13.88 -8.29 -7.29
N GLU A 120 13.59 -7.06 -7.71
CA GLU A 120 14.54 -6.12 -8.28
C GLU A 120 14.81 -4.91 -7.38
N PHE A 121 13.84 -4.51 -6.54
CA PHE A 121 13.91 -3.26 -5.79
C PHE A 121 13.71 -3.46 -4.29
N ASP A 122 14.24 -2.52 -3.47
CA ASP A 122 14.09 -2.53 -2.01
C ASP A 122 12.63 -2.26 -1.60
N TYR A 123 12.04 -1.24 -2.21
CA TYR A 123 10.65 -0.83 -1.99
C TYR A 123 9.94 -0.64 -3.32
N VAL A 124 8.70 -1.11 -3.39
CA VAL A 124 7.85 -0.97 -4.57
C VAL A 124 6.45 -0.51 -4.18
N THR A 125 5.82 0.25 -5.06
CA THR A 125 4.40 0.54 -5.01
C THR A 125 3.78 0.26 -6.37
N LEU A 126 2.55 -0.22 -6.37
CA LEU A 126 1.76 -0.38 -7.59
C LEU A 126 1.01 0.91 -7.96
N TYR A 127 1.08 1.92 -7.10
CA TYR A 127 0.37 3.18 -7.25
C TYR A 127 1.25 4.23 -7.93
N ASP A 128 0.90 4.58 -9.17
CA ASP A 128 1.49 5.68 -9.91
C ASP A 128 0.72 6.96 -9.61
N HIS A 129 1.19 7.70 -8.61
CA HIS A 129 0.52 8.90 -8.13
C HIS A 129 0.69 10.05 -9.11
N PRO A 130 -0.41 10.70 -9.59
CA PRO A 130 -0.37 11.74 -10.62
C PRO A 130 0.42 13.00 -10.22
N ASP A 131 0.56 13.33 -8.93
CA ASP A 131 1.36 14.48 -8.48
C ASP A 131 2.84 14.39 -8.88
N LYS A 132 3.35 13.18 -9.11
CA LYS A 132 4.74 12.94 -9.53
C LYS A 132 5.05 13.45 -10.95
N TYR A 133 4.02 13.91 -11.66
CA TYR A 133 4.11 14.51 -12.99
C TYR A 133 3.85 16.02 -12.98
N GLY A 134 3.55 16.59 -11.80
CA GLY A 134 3.33 18.02 -11.59
C GLY A 134 4.58 18.81 -11.25
N ASP A 135 4.40 20.12 -11.05
CA ASP A 135 5.48 21.07 -10.79
C ASP A 135 6.26 20.79 -9.48
N ASP A 136 5.61 20.22 -8.47
CA ASP A 136 6.24 19.93 -7.18
C ASP A 136 7.40 18.95 -7.31
N TYR A 137 7.37 18.09 -8.33
CA TYR A 137 8.39 17.06 -8.56
C TYR A 137 9.20 17.25 -9.85
N LYS A 138 9.08 18.38 -10.56
CA LYS A 138 9.79 18.65 -11.83
C LYS A 138 11.32 18.54 -11.72
N ASN A 139 11.88 18.80 -10.54
CA ASN A 139 13.31 18.71 -10.29
C ASN A 139 13.74 17.37 -9.67
N TYR A 140 12.80 16.46 -9.38
CA TYR A 140 13.13 15.14 -8.84
C TYR A 140 13.72 14.25 -9.93
N LYS A 141 14.98 13.84 -9.73
CA LYS A 141 15.66 12.96 -10.67
C LYS A 141 15.18 11.52 -10.43
N SER A 142 14.35 11.03 -11.35
CA SER A 142 13.83 9.66 -11.34
C SER A 142 14.65 8.78 -12.28
N ASN A 143 14.96 7.57 -11.81
CA ASN A 143 15.44 6.50 -12.67
C ASN A 143 14.23 5.69 -13.18
N VAL A 144 14.29 5.26 -14.44
CA VAL A 144 13.31 4.34 -15.01
C VAL A 144 14.02 3.02 -15.28
N ARG A 145 13.40 1.92 -14.84
CA ARG A 145 13.91 0.57 -15.02
C ARG A 145 12.85 -0.28 -15.71
N LEU A 146 13.27 -1.17 -16.60
CA LEU A 146 12.42 -2.19 -17.20
C LEU A 146 12.67 -3.51 -16.45
N THR A 147 11.59 -4.12 -15.99
CA THR A 147 11.58 -5.52 -15.55
C THR A 147 11.04 -6.41 -16.67
N LYS A 148 10.62 -7.62 -16.38
CA LYS A 148 10.15 -8.55 -17.43
C LYS A 148 8.92 -8.01 -18.18
N SER A 149 7.97 -7.38 -17.45
CA SER A 149 6.63 -7.08 -17.99
C SER A 149 6.33 -5.59 -18.12
N ILE A 150 6.93 -4.75 -17.27
CA ILE A 150 6.58 -3.33 -17.17
C ILE A 150 7.77 -2.44 -16.81
N PHE A 151 7.59 -1.15 -17.00
CA PHE A 151 8.52 -0.15 -16.48
C PHE A 151 8.23 0.19 -15.02
N TRP A 152 9.26 0.62 -14.31
CA TRP A 152 9.21 1.12 -12.95
C TRP A 152 9.92 2.46 -12.88
N LYS A 153 9.30 3.43 -12.23
CA LYS A 153 9.81 4.79 -12.05
C LYS A 153 10.18 5.00 -10.59
N GLU A 154 11.39 5.45 -10.31
CA GLU A 154 11.79 5.86 -8.96
C GLU A 154 10.96 7.05 -8.51
N VAL A 155 10.38 6.97 -7.29
CA VAL A 155 9.48 7.99 -6.74
C VAL A 155 9.84 8.31 -5.29
N PRO A 156 9.53 9.56 -4.82
CA PRO A 156 9.89 9.99 -3.48
C PRO A 156 8.87 9.62 -2.39
N SER A 157 7.71 9.07 -2.74
CA SER A 157 6.62 8.79 -1.78
C SER A 157 5.52 7.91 -2.40
N THR A 158 4.64 7.34 -1.56
CA THR A 158 3.58 6.41 -1.97
C THR A 158 2.35 6.34 -1.06
N THR A 159 2.07 7.32 -0.23
CA THR A 159 0.86 7.34 0.63
C THR A 159 0.62 6.05 1.44
N ASP A 160 1.68 5.51 2.09
CA ASP A 160 1.67 4.30 2.94
C ASP A 160 1.22 2.97 2.28
N THR A 161 1.08 2.94 0.94
CA THR A 161 0.76 1.71 0.19
C THR A 161 1.97 1.26 -0.60
N PHE A 162 2.74 0.32 -0.04
CA PHE A 162 3.99 -0.17 -0.61
C PHE A 162 4.29 -1.61 -0.18
N ALA A 163 5.24 -2.23 -0.86
CA ALA A 163 5.76 -3.53 -0.49
C ALA A 163 7.30 -3.52 -0.39
N CYS A 164 7.82 -4.42 0.44
CA CYS A 164 9.26 -4.66 0.57
C CYS A 164 9.52 -6.08 1.10
N SER A 165 10.80 -6.48 1.14
CA SER A 165 11.15 -7.70 1.86
C SER A 165 11.06 -7.48 3.38
N ILE A 166 10.72 -8.55 4.13
CA ILE A 166 10.76 -8.48 5.61
C ILE A 166 12.17 -8.20 6.12
N LYS A 167 13.20 -8.62 5.38
CA LYS A 167 14.60 -8.31 5.69
C LYS A 167 14.83 -6.79 5.58
N THR A 168 14.49 -6.18 4.44
CA THR A 168 14.59 -4.72 4.22
C THR A 168 13.82 -3.94 5.30
N LEU A 169 12.58 -4.36 5.59
CA LEU A 169 11.77 -3.71 6.63
C LEU A 169 12.43 -3.73 8.01
N LYS A 170 13.09 -4.83 8.37
CA LYS A 170 13.82 -4.94 9.64
C LYS A 170 15.07 -4.09 9.68
N GLU A 171 15.82 -4.03 8.58
CA GLU A 171 17.02 -3.20 8.44
C GLU A 171 16.70 -1.71 8.56
N ASP A 172 15.56 -1.29 8.02
CA ASP A 172 15.14 0.12 7.95
C ASP A 172 14.12 0.51 9.03
N PHE A 173 13.86 -0.38 10.01
CA PHE A 173 12.81 -0.20 11.02
C PHE A 173 12.93 1.13 11.77
N ASP A 174 14.13 1.54 12.12
CA ASP A 174 14.36 2.76 12.90
C ASP A 174 13.86 4.01 12.16
N ILE A 175 14.00 4.05 10.82
CA ILE A 175 13.45 5.15 10.02
C ILE A 175 11.92 5.11 10.04
N HIS A 176 11.32 3.94 9.80
CA HIS A 176 9.86 3.79 9.84
C HIS A 176 9.31 4.18 11.21
N TYR A 177 9.98 3.78 12.30
CA TYR A 177 9.61 4.11 13.67
C TYR A 177 9.70 5.62 13.94
N ASP A 178 10.84 6.24 13.61
CA ASP A 178 11.09 7.65 13.88
C ASP A 178 10.04 8.55 13.22
N PHE A 179 9.81 8.38 11.90
CA PHE A 179 8.83 9.19 11.18
C PHE A 179 7.38 8.96 11.62
N SER A 180 7.05 7.79 12.14
CA SER A 180 5.71 7.47 12.65
C SER A 180 5.47 7.97 14.10
N ASN A 181 6.53 8.32 14.83
CA ASN A 181 6.46 8.69 16.24
C ASN A 181 6.72 10.18 16.50
N ARG A 182 6.72 11.03 15.48
CA ARG A 182 6.93 12.47 15.57
C ARG A 182 5.71 13.29 16.02
N GLY A 183 4.65 12.63 16.49
CA GLY A 183 3.44 13.31 16.99
C GLY A 183 2.48 13.80 15.92
N HIS A 184 2.71 13.51 14.65
CA HIS A 184 1.78 13.82 13.57
C HIS A 184 0.61 12.84 13.54
N GLN A 185 -0.57 13.31 13.11
CA GLN A 185 -1.74 12.43 12.95
C GLN A 185 -1.65 11.56 11.68
N GLY A 186 -1.10 12.12 10.59
CA GLY A 186 -0.83 11.39 9.34
C GLY A 186 0.60 10.86 9.31
N SER A 187 0.86 9.96 8.37
CA SER A 187 2.21 9.49 8.11
C SER A 187 3.03 10.59 7.42
N LEU A 188 4.32 10.58 7.66
CA LEU A 188 5.28 11.45 6.98
C LEU A 188 5.96 10.66 5.85
N ASP A 189 5.18 9.99 5.00
CA ASP A 189 5.70 9.03 4.04
C ASP A 189 6.71 9.64 3.07
N HIS A 190 6.46 10.87 2.59
CA HIS A 190 7.40 11.58 1.74
C HIS A 190 8.78 11.76 2.40
N LEU A 191 8.82 12.32 3.60
CA LEU A 191 10.08 12.54 4.33
C LEU A 191 10.76 11.22 4.70
N ARG A 192 9.97 10.19 5.03
CA ARG A 192 10.46 8.85 5.32
C ARG A 192 11.16 8.22 4.11
N PHE A 193 10.54 8.26 2.92
CA PHE A 193 11.13 7.70 1.73
C PHE A 193 12.32 8.50 1.21
N LEU A 194 12.36 9.82 1.42
CA LEU A 194 13.58 10.61 1.19
C LEU A 194 14.72 10.17 2.12
N SER A 195 14.44 9.96 3.42
CA SER A 195 15.44 9.47 4.37
C SER A 195 15.92 8.05 4.03
N LEU A 196 15.05 7.17 3.53
CA LEU A 196 15.43 5.86 3.03
C LEU A 196 16.32 5.97 1.79
N LYS A 197 16.00 6.89 0.87
CA LYS A 197 16.83 7.16 -0.32
C LYS A 197 18.25 7.63 0.07
N ASP A 198 18.37 8.49 1.07
CA ASP A 198 19.67 8.96 1.57
C ASP A 198 20.52 7.80 2.14
N LYS A 199 19.89 6.69 2.54
CA LYS A 199 20.56 5.43 2.93
C LYS A 199 20.76 4.45 1.76
N GLY A 200 20.48 4.87 0.52
CA GLY A 200 20.60 4.04 -0.67
C GLY A 200 19.45 3.04 -0.88
N LYS A 201 18.31 3.23 -0.18
CA LYS A 201 17.10 2.42 -0.36
C LYS A 201 16.09 3.18 -1.24
N HIS A 202 15.71 2.60 -2.35
CA HIS A 202 14.92 3.28 -3.35
C HIS A 202 13.50 2.71 -3.45
N LEU A 203 12.51 3.61 -3.61
CA LEU A 203 11.13 3.26 -3.88
C LEU A 203 10.84 3.39 -5.37
N TYR A 204 10.27 2.35 -5.96
CA TYR A 204 9.85 2.32 -7.36
C TYR A 204 8.35 2.14 -7.49
N SER A 205 7.71 2.92 -8.36
CA SER A 205 6.31 2.82 -8.74
C SER A 205 6.16 2.10 -10.08
N SER A 206 5.19 1.21 -10.20
CA SER A 206 4.85 0.58 -11.48
C SER A 206 4.38 1.61 -12.50
N LEU A 207 4.77 1.47 -13.77
CA LEU A 207 4.44 2.38 -14.86
C LEU A 207 3.93 1.59 -16.07
N PRO A 208 2.62 1.68 -16.42
CA PRO A 208 1.55 2.41 -15.74
C PRO A 208 1.23 1.84 -14.36
N GLY A 209 0.45 2.61 -13.56
CA GLY A 209 -0.02 2.17 -12.25
C GLY A 209 -0.82 0.87 -12.31
N TRP A 210 -0.55 -0.06 -11.39
CA TRP A 210 -1.28 -1.32 -11.24
C TRP A 210 -2.24 -1.30 -10.05
N SER A 211 -2.15 -0.27 -9.21
CA SER A 211 -3.15 0.10 -8.20
C SER A 211 -3.41 1.60 -8.18
N THR A 212 -4.48 2.00 -7.50
CA THR A 212 -4.84 3.40 -7.30
C THR A 212 -5.56 3.61 -5.98
N THR A 213 -5.34 4.75 -5.31
CA THR A 213 -6.29 5.25 -4.32
C THR A 213 -7.56 5.73 -5.02
N VAL A 214 -8.73 5.54 -4.40
CA VAL A 214 -10.01 6.01 -4.95
C VAL A 214 -10.30 7.43 -4.44
N LEU A 215 -9.52 8.39 -4.96
CA LEU A 215 -9.73 9.83 -4.79
C LEU A 215 -9.98 10.45 -6.17
N SER A 216 -10.90 11.46 -6.25
CA SER A 216 -11.32 12.00 -7.55
C SER A 216 -10.16 12.51 -8.41
N ASN A 217 -9.19 13.19 -7.80
CA ASN A 217 -8.08 13.84 -8.51
C ASN A 217 -6.73 13.08 -8.43
N TYR A 218 -6.70 11.93 -7.75
CA TYR A 218 -5.45 11.22 -7.46
C TYR A 218 -5.45 9.77 -7.92
N GLN A 219 -6.33 9.40 -8.85
CA GLN A 219 -6.29 8.06 -9.44
C GLN A 219 -5.07 7.93 -10.36
N SER A 220 -4.44 6.77 -10.35
CA SER A 220 -3.35 6.46 -11.28
C SER A 220 -3.82 6.68 -12.72
N PRO A 221 -3.04 7.40 -13.56
CA PRO A 221 -3.45 7.70 -14.93
C PRO A 221 -3.48 6.46 -15.82
N LEU A 222 -4.03 6.61 -17.03
CA LEU A 222 -4.02 5.62 -18.11
C LEU A 222 -4.86 4.36 -17.86
N TYR A 223 -5.82 4.40 -16.90
CA TYR A 223 -6.72 3.29 -16.66
C TYR A 223 -8.10 3.75 -16.19
N ASP A 224 -9.17 3.11 -16.66
CA ASP A 224 -10.54 3.34 -16.16
C ASP A 224 -10.79 2.50 -14.90
N TRP A 225 -10.50 3.07 -13.74
CA TRP A 225 -10.64 2.42 -12.44
C TRP A 225 -12.09 2.13 -12.06
N LYS A 226 -13.04 2.93 -12.57
CA LYS A 226 -14.47 2.71 -12.31
C LYS A 226 -14.93 1.38 -12.87
N SER A 227 -14.41 0.96 -14.02
CA SER A 227 -14.76 -0.32 -14.65
C SER A 227 -14.51 -1.57 -13.78
N LEU A 228 -13.67 -1.44 -12.72
CA LEU A 228 -13.38 -2.53 -11.79
C LEU A 228 -14.47 -2.72 -10.71
N VAL A 229 -15.31 -1.73 -10.49
CA VAL A 229 -16.36 -1.74 -9.44
C VAL A 229 -17.78 -1.79 -10.03
N ASP A 230 -17.93 -1.62 -11.32
CA ASP A 230 -19.20 -1.73 -12.05
C ASP A 230 -19.51 -3.18 -12.49
N ARG A 231 -18.68 -4.16 -12.10
CA ARG A 231 -18.80 -5.59 -12.41
C ARG A 231 -19.64 -6.33 -11.39
#